data_e9e36421aba830ecad76114684f65f99
#
_entry.id   e9e36421aba830ecad76114684f65f99
#
_cell.length_a   1.000
_cell.length_b   1.000
_cell.length_c   1.000
_cell.angle_alpha   90.00
_cell.angle_beta   90.00
_cell.angle_gamma   90.00
#
_symmetry.space_group_name_H-M   'P 1'
#
loop_
_entity.id
_entity.type
_entity.pdbx_description
1 polymer ?
#
loop_
_entity_poly.entity_id
_entity_poly.type
_entity_poly.pdbx_seq_one_letter_code
_entity_poly.pdbx_strand_id
1 'polypeptide(L)'
;MELERARSLLDAERARVQQLLADLGRERADDHEAERDASYPATPLAQEGVDDAVAAGLRDRLATLDRALQRVENGSYGRSIRSGAPIPDERLEADPAAELTVQEAADDQAASRK
;
A
#
# COMPACT_ATOMS: atom_id res chain seq x y z
N MET A 1 -20.35 0.18 -1.97
CA MET A 1 -19.80 -0.69 -3.04
C MET A 1 -20.14 -2.15 -2.72
N GLU A 2 -20.49 -2.91 -3.73
CA GLU A 2 -20.77 -4.33 -3.60
C GLU A 2 -19.52 -5.10 -3.15
N LEU A 3 -19.71 -6.06 -2.25
CA LEU A 3 -18.60 -6.78 -1.62
C LEU A 3 -17.76 -7.59 -2.60
N GLU A 4 -18.38 -8.24 -3.58
CA GLU A 4 -17.65 -9.00 -4.61
C GLU A 4 -16.76 -8.10 -5.46
N ARG A 5 -17.28 -6.93 -5.85
CA ARG A 5 -16.51 -5.95 -6.60
C ARG A 5 -15.35 -5.42 -5.76
N ALA A 6 -15.61 -5.11 -4.50
CA ALA A 6 -14.57 -4.65 -3.57
C ALA A 6 -13.47 -5.69 -3.45
N ARG A 7 -13.83 -6.95 -3.25
CA ARG A 7 -12.87 -8.05 -3.14
C ARG A 7 -12.01 -8.16 -4.41
N SER A 8 -12.64 -8.11 -5.59
CA SER A 8 -11.91 -8.18 -6.86
C SER A 8 -10.90 -7.06 -7.03
N LEU A 9 -11.30 -5.83 -6.70
CA LEU A 9 -10.42 -4.66 -6.80
C LEU A 9 -9.27 -4.75 -5.80
N LEU A 10 -9.56 -5.17 -4.57
CA LEU A 10 -8.56 -5.32 -3.52
C LEU A 10 -7.57 -6.43 -3.84
N ASP A 11 -8.04 -7.59 -4.30
CA ASP A 11 -7.18 -8.70 -4.69
C ASP A 11 -6.27 -8.31 -5.87
N ALA A 12 -6.81 -7.59 -6.85
CA ALA A 12 -6.04 -7.16 -8.01
C ALA A 12 -4.93 -6.17 -7.60
N GLU A 13 -5.25 -5.22 -6.74
CA GLU A 13 -4.24 -4.26 -6.25
C GLU A 13 -3.20 -4.97 -5.39
N ARG A 14 -3.63 -5.89 -4.52
CA ARG A 14 -2.73 -6.68 -3.68
C ARG A 14 -1.72 -7.45 -4.53
N ALA A 15 -2.18 -8.09 -5.59
CA ALA A 15 -1.32 -8.82 -6.51
C ALA A 15 -0.29 -7.88 -7.18
N ARG A 16 -0.72 -6.68 -7.59
CA ARG A 16 0.19 -5.69 -8.19
C ARG A 16 1.26 -5.23 -7.20
N VAL A 17 0.87 -4.95 -5.96
CA VAL A 17 1.81 -4.52 -4.92
C VAL A 17 2.82 -5.63 -4.61
N GLN A 18 2.36 -6.87 -4.49
CA GLN A 18 3.24 -8.01 -4.27
C GLN A 18 4.23 -8.18 -5.42
N GLN A 19 3.78 -7.99 -6.66
CA GLN A 19 4.65 -8.09 -7.83
C GLN A 19 5.71 -6.98 -7.82
N LEU A 20 5.32 -5.75 -7.48
CA LEU A 20 6.26 -4.64 -7.37
C LEU A 20 7.34 -4.92 -6.31
N LEU A 21 6.93 -5.45 -5.16
CA LEU A 21 7.88 -5.82 -4.11
C LEU A 21 8.85 -6.92 -4.57
N ALA A 22 8.33 -7.94 -5.28
CA ALA A 22 9.15 -9.01 -5.82
C ALA A 22 10.15 -8.48 -6.85
N ASP A 23 9.70 -7.56 -7.72
CA ASP A 23 10.56 -6.94 -8.73
C ASP A 23 11.69 -6.13 -8.09
N LEU A 24 11.38 -5.35 -7.05
CA LEU A 24 12.41 -4.62 -6.30
C LEU A 24 13.43 -5.56 -5.67
N GLY A 25 12.98 -6.67 -5.11
CA GLY A 25 13.86 -7.66 -4.52
C GLY A 25 14.80 -8.28 -5.56
N ARG A 26 14.30 -8.57 -6.75
CA ARG A 26 15.11 -9.12 -7.84
C ARG A 26 16.11 -8.10 -8.36
N GLU A 27 15.71 -6.86 -8.56
CA GLU A 27 16.61 -5.78 -8.99
C GLU A 27 17.74 -5.60 -8.01
N ARG A 28 17.47 -5.61 -6.72
CA ARG A 28 18.50 -5.52 -5.68
C ARG A 28 19.44 -6.71 -5.70
N ALA A 29 18.93 -7.90 -5.89
CA ALA A 29 19.76 -9.11 -5.99
C ALA A 29 20.67 -9.06 -7.21
N ASP A 30 20.14 -8.63 -8.36
CA ASP A 30 20.89 -8.48 -9.60
C ASP A 30 21.98 -7.41 -9.45
N ASP A 31 21.66 -6.29 -8.83
CA ASP A 31 22.62 -5.21 -8.56
C ASP A 31 23.74 -5.69 -7.64
N HIS A 32 23.42 -6.46 -6.60
CA HIS A 32 24.41 -7.02 -5.68
C HIS A 32 25.29 -8.06 -6.38
N GLU A 33 24.77 -8.86 -7.26
CA GLU A 33 25.56 -9.80 -8.05
C GLU A 33 26.50 -9.06 -9.00
N ALA A 34 26.03 -8.03 -9.66
CA ALA A 34 26.84 -7.20 -10.54
C ALA A 34 27.98 -6.51 -9.78
N GLU A 35 27.70 -6.06 -8.56
CA GLU A 35 28.71 -5.45 -7.68
C GLU A 35 29.79 -6.44 -7.25
N ARG A 36 29.44 -7.71 -7.06
CA ARG A 36 30.41 -8.76 -6.71
C ARG A 36 31.38 -9.10 -7.84
N ASP A 37 30.88 -9.04 -9.08
CA ASP A 37 31.67 -9.41 -10.26
C ASP A 37 32.47 -8.26 -10.82
N ALA A 38 32.17 -7.03 -10.43
CA ALA A 38 32.84 -5.84 -10.99
C ALA A 38 33.51 -5.04 -9.88
N SER A 39 34.70 -4.53 -10.19
CA SER A 39 35.43 -3.63 -9.28
C SER A 39 34.82 -2.23 -9.26
N TYR A 40 33.48 -2.16 -9.21
CA TYR A 40 32.76 -0.89 -9.16
C TYR A 40 32.62 -0.40 -7.72
N PRO A 41 32.64 0.92 -7.52
CA PRO A 41 32.33 1.47 -6.21
C PRO A 41 30.95 1.11 -5.77
N ALA A 42 30.75 0.97 -4.46
CA ALA A 42 29.45 0.61 -3.87
C ALA A 42 28.35 1.57 -4.34
N THR A 43 27.14 1.03 -4.47
CA THR A 43 25.95 1.80 -4.80
C THR A 43 25.80 2.98 -3.84
N PRO A 44 25.45 4.17 -4.32
CA PRO A 44 25.27 5.30 -3.43
C PRO A 44 24.24 5.02 -2.35
N LEU A 45 24.55 5.32 -1.10
CA LEU A 45 23.67 5.11 0.06
C LEU A 45 22.30 5.77 -0.12
N ALA A 46 22.26 6.91 -0.83
CA ALA A 46 21.02 7.63 -1.11
C ALA A 46 20.04 6.79 -1.94
N GLN A 47 20.54 6.00 -2.90
CA GLN A 47 19.71 5.15 -3.74
C GLN A 47 19.15 3.96 -2.97
N GLU A 48 19.96 3.35 -2.10
CA GLU A 48 19.49 2.27 -1.23
C GLU A 48 18.40 2.77 -0.29
N GLY A 49 18.56 3.98 0.26
CA GLY A 49 17.55 4.60 1.12
C GLY A 49 16.23 4.86 0.39
N VAL A 50 16.28 5.28 -0.88
CA VAL A 50 15.08 5.49 -1.70
C VAL A 50 14.39 4.15 -1.97
N ASP A 51 15.13 3.11 -2.34
CA ASP A 51 14.59 1.79 -2.59
C ASP A 51 13.97 1.20 -1.33
N ASP A 52 14.60 1.40 -0.18
CA ASP A 52 14.06 0.94 1.11
C ASP A 52 12.78 1.69 1.48
N ALA A 53 12.71 2.98 1.20
CA ALA A 53 11.52 3.79 1.45
C ALA A 53 10.36 3.35 0.55
N VAL A 54 10.65 3.07 -0.73
CA VAL A 54 9.64 2.56 -1.67
C VAL A 54 9.12 1.20 -1.20
N ALA A 55 10.03 0.29 -0.84
CA ALA A 55 9.64 -1.04 -0.34
C ALA A 55 8.79 -0.94 0.92
N ALA A 56 9.17 -0.06 1.85
CA ALA A 56 8.40 0.17 3.08
C ALA A 56 7.00 0.68 2.78
N GLY A 57 6.88 1.64 1.84
CA GLY A 57 5.58 2.16 1.39
C GLY A 57 4.71 1.08 0.78
N LEU A 58 5.29 0.21 -0.04
CA LEU A 58 4.56 -0.91 -0.65
C LEU A 58 4.10 -1.92 0.40
N ARG A 59 4.92 -2.21 1.41
CA ARG A 59 4.55 -3.10 2.52
C ARG A 59 3.42 -2.50 3.35
N ASP A 60 3.46 -1.19 3.60
CA ASP A 60 2.39 -0.48 4.30
C ASP A 60 1.09 -0.55 3.51
N ARG A 61 1.17 -0.35 2.20
CA ARG A 61 0.00 -0.48 1.32
C ARG A 61 -0.56 -1.90 1.35
N LEU A 62 0.31 -2.91 1.31
CA LEU A 62 -0.10 -4.31 1.40
C LEU A 62 -0.85 -4.59 2.70
N ALA A 63 -0.35 -4.07 3.83
CA ALA A 63 -1.02 -4.22 5.11
C ALA A 63 -2.41 -3.56 5.10
N THR A 64 -2.53 -2.37 4.50
CA THR A 64 -3.82 -1.68 4.36
C THR A 64 -4.80 -2.50 3.51
N LEU A 65 -4.33 -3.08 2.41
CA LEU A 65 -5.14 -3.94 1.56
C LEU A 65 -5.61 -5.20 2.30
N ASP A 66 -4.73 -5.81 3.08
CA ASP A 66 -5.06 -6.99 3.89
C ASP A 66 -6.12 -6.65 4.94
N ARG A 67 -6.03 -5.48 5.58
CA ARG A 67 -7.06 -5.04 6.54
C ARG A 67 -8.40 -4.82 5.85
N ALA A 68 -8.39 -4.24 4.64
CA ALA A 68 -9.61 -4.04 3.86
C ALA A 68 -10.26 -5.38 3.49
N LEU A 69 -9.46 -6.37 3.09
CA LEU A 69 -9.95 -7.71 2.78
C LEU A 69 -10.56 -8.38 4.02
N GLN A 70 -9.96 -8.18 5.19
CA GLN A 70 -10.55 -8.66 6.45
C GLN A 70 -11.91 -8.03 6.72
N ARG A 71 -12.06 -6.73 6.43
CA ARG A 71 -13.36 -6.05 6.60
C ARG A 71 -14.42 -6.60 5.63
N VAL A 72 -14.01 -6.97 4.41
CA VAL A 72 -14.91 -7.66 3.47
C VAL A 72 -15.38 -8.98 4.08
N GLU A 73 -14.47 -9.74 4.67
CA GLU A 73 -14.79 -11.04 5.30
C GLU A 73 -15.73 -10.90 6.51
N ASN A 74 -15.49 -9.90 7.36
CA ASN A 74 -16.26 -9.76 8.61
C ASN A 74 -17.49 -8.84 8.49
N GLY A 75 -17.76 -8.30 7.30
CA GLY A 75 -18.96 -7.51 7.05
C GLY A 75 -18.87 -6.05 7.44
N SER A 76 -17.70 -5.54 7.82
CA SER A 76 -17.52 -4.14 8.20
C SER A 76 -16.97 -3.25 7.07
N TYR A 77 -16.80 -3.80 5.88
CA TYR A 77 -16.28 -3.05 4.73
C TYR A 77 -17.21 -1.89 4.37
N GLY A 78 -16.60 -0.77 3.96
CA GLY A 78 -17.34 0.42 3.53
C GLY A 78 -17.67 1.38 4.66
N ARG A 79 -17.15 1.12 5.85
CA ARG A 79 -17.34 2.00 7.01
C ARG A 79 -15.99 2.47 7.54
N SER A 80 -15.99 3.70 8.07
CA SER A 80 -14.78 4.26 8.70
C SER A 80 -14.35 3.38 9.88
N ILE A 81 -13.06 3.12 9.97
CA ILE A 81 -12.50 2.37 11.11
C ILE A 81 -12.51 3.21 12.39
N ARG A 82 -12.68 4.53 12.26
CA ARG A 82 -12.69 5.47 13.39
C ARG A 82 -14.09 5.67 13.97
N SER A 83 -15.04 6.02 13.11
CA SER A 83 -16.39 6.41 13.54
C SER A 83 -17.47 5.40 13.19
N GLY A 84 -17.19 4.47 12.29
CA GLY A 84 -18.22 3.58 11.76
C GLY A 84 -19.13 4.24 10.73
N ALA A 85 -18.89 5.51 10.39
CA ALA A 85 -19.69 6.22 9.39
C ALA A 85 -19.47 5.60 8.01
N PRO A 86 -20.51 5.57 7.16
CA PRO A 86 -20.34 4.99 5.83
C PRO A 86 -19.39 5.82 4.97
N ILE A 87 -18.50 5.12 4.27
CA ILE A 87 -17.59 5.74 3.30
C ILE A 87 -18.33 5.76 1.96
N PRO A 88 -18.44 6.93 1.29
CA PRO A 88 -19.16 7.01 0.02
C PRO A 88 -18.57 6.08 -1.05
N ASP A 89 -19.44 5.53 -1.89
CA ASP A 89 -19.05 4.64 -2.98
C ASP A 89 -18.03 5.30 -3.92
N GLU A 90 -18.18 6.58 -4.17
CA GLU A 90 -17.27 7.36 -5.01
C GLU A 90 -15.82 7.29 -4.49
N ARG A 91 -15.67 7.39 -3.17
CA ARG A 91 -14.36 7.29 -2.52
C ARG A 91 -13.83 5.86 -2.57
N LEU A 92 -14.68 4.87 -2.38
CA LEU A 92 -14.30 3.45 -2.47
C LEU A 92 -13.93 3.04 -3.89
N GLU A 93 -14.58 3.62 -4.91
CA GLU A 93 -14.21 3.39 -6.30
C GLU A 93 -12.81 3.95 -6.60
N ALA A 94 -12.47 5.11 -6.03
CA ALA A 94 -11.16 5.72 -6.19
C ALA A 94 -10.09 4.98 -5.37
N ASP A 95 -10.45 4.53 -4.16
CA ASP A 95 -9.54 3.78 -3.28
C ASP A 95 -10.33 2.72 -2.50
N PRO A 96 -10.37 1.48 -3.01
CA PRO A 96 -11.12 0.41 -2.35
C PRO A 96 -10.63 0.09 -0.93
N ALA A 97 -9.40 0.45 -0.59
CA ALA A 97 -8.82 0.21 0.73
C ALA A 97 -9.00 1.40 1.69
N ALA A 98 -9.77 2.42 1.30
CA ALA A 98 -10.01 3.58 2.14
C ALA A 98 -10.54 3.16 3.52
N GLU A 99 -9.93 3.67 4.57
CA GLU A 99 -10.25 3.33 5.96
C GLU A 99 -11.03 4.45 6.67
N LEU A 100 -10.99 5.65 6.11
CA LEU A 100 -11.59 6.85 6.69
C LEU A 100 -12.45 7.57 5.67
N THR A 101 -13.41 8.37 6.16
CA THR A 101 -14.12 9.31 5.29
C THR A 101 -13.16 10.42 4.85
N VAL A 102 -13.52 11.16 3.82
CA VAL A 102 -12.71 12.31 3.33
C VAL A 102 -12.47 13.30 4.46
N GLN A 103 -13.49 13.58 5.27
CA GLN A 103 -13.41 14.51 6.38
C GLN A 103 -12.40 14.03 7.43
N GLU A 104 -12.47 12.77 7.80
CA GLU A 104 -11.58 12.19 8.80
C GLU A 104 -10.14 12.16 8.31
N ALA A 105 -9.92 11.84 7.04
CA ALA A 105 -8.58 11.84 6.43
C ALA A 105 -8.00 13.26 6.40
N ALA A 106 -8.82 14.26 6.10
CA ALA A 106 -8.41 15.67 6.12
C ALA A 106 -8.02 16.10 7.54
N ASP A 107 -8.79 15.67 8.54
CA ASP A 107 -8.53 15.98 9.97
C ASP A 107 -7.19 15.37 10.40
N ASP A 108 -6.89 14.15 9.98
CA ASP A 108 -5.60 13.49 10.27
C ASP A 108 -4.43 14.24 9.65
N GLN A 109 -4.57 14.72 8.42
CA GLN A 109 -3.51 15.50 7.76
C GLN A 109 -3.28 16.82 8.47
N ALA A 110 -4.33 17.48 8.91
CA ALA A 110 -4.23 18.73 9.67
C ALA A 110 -3.53 18.49 11.01
N ALA A 111 -3.83 17.41 11.71
CA ALA A 111 -3.18 17.02 12.96
C ALA A 111 -1.70 16.72 12.77
N SER A 112 -1.34 16.07 11.64
CA SER A 112 0.05 15.70 11.34
C SER A 112 0.95 16.89 11.03
N ARG A 113 0.36 18.04 10.67
CA ARG A 113 1.11 19.27 10.35
C ARG A 113 1.49 20.08 11.57
N LYS A 114 1.00 19.72 12.72
CA LYS A 114 1.35 20.37 13.99
C LYS A 114 2.55 19.63 14.64
#